data_0f1e3ce3e9cb0263a7d5ff13003448e4
#
_entry.id   0f1e3ce3e9cb0263a7d5ff13003448e4
#
_cell.length_a   1.000
_cell.length_b   1.000
_cell.length_c   1.000
_cell.angle_alpha   90.00
_cell.angle_beta   90.00
_cell.angle_gamma   90.00
#
_symmetry.space_group_name_H-M   'P 1'
#
loop_
_entity.id
_entity.type
_entity.pdbx_description
1 polymer ?
#
loop_
_entity_poly.entity_id
_entity_poly.type
_entity_poly.pdbx_seq_one_letter_code
_entity_poly.pdbx_strand_id
1 'polypeptide(L)'
;MTEQLYRTIVADPPWPMTGVRLRPWKMGAGGRRFRGTEVPYGFMSLDAIKALPVASLADEGGCHLYLWVPAKFNREGTGVEVATAWGFEVVSEFVWDKINYGLGRFPRPQHEILL
;
A
#
# COMPACT_ATOMS: atom_id res chain seq x y z
N MET A 1 -28.26 9.63 13.18
CA MET A 1 -27.33 9.75 12.04
C MET A 1 -27.13 8.40 11.40
N THR A 2 -27.54 8.30 10.16
CA THR A 2 -27.22 7.11 9.36
C THR A 2 -25.79 7.23 8.89
N GLU A 3 -24.93 6.32 9.33
CA GLU A 3 -23.60 6.21 8.80
C GLU A 3 -23.70 5.77 7.33
N GLN A 4 -22.95 6.44 6.47
CA GLN A 4 -22.89 6.06 5.07
C GLN A 4 -22.04 4.81 4.92
N LEU A 5 -22.59 3.78 4.29
CA LEU A 5 -21.90 2.55 3.96
C LEU A 5 -21.57 2.53 2.47
N TYR A 6 -20.50 1.83 2.12
CA TYR A 6 -19.98 1.82 0.77
C TYR A 6 -19.97 0.40 0.20
N ARG A 7 -20.28 0.28 -1.07
CA ARG A 7 -20.22 -0.99 -1.81
C ARG A 7 -18.86 -1.22 -2.47
N THR A 8 -18.06 -0.18 -2.54
CA THR A 8 -16.70 -0.25 -3.08
C THR A 8 -15.79 0.61 -2.23
N ILE A 9 -14.69 0.04 -1.82
CA ILE A 9 -13.65 0.74 -1.07
C ILE A 9 -12.34 0.54 -1.83
N VAL A 10 -11.64 1.63 -2.10
CA VAL A 10 -10.29 1.61 -2.66
C VAL A 10 -9.37 2.13 -1.58
N ALA A 11 -8.37 1.35 -1.22
CA ALA A 11 -7.44 1.69 -0.15
C ALA A 11 -6.00 1.64 -0.64
N ASP A 12 -5.24 2.64 -0.25
CA ASP A 12 -3.80 2.72 -0.45
C ASP A 12 -3.15 3.17 0.86
N PRO A 13 -3.02 2.26 1.83
CA PRO A 13 -2.46 2.61 3.13
C PRO A 13 -1.00 3.06 3.04
N PRO A 14 -0.54 3.89 3.98
CA PRO A 14 0.87 4.28 4.04
C PRO A 14 1.72 3.13 4.61
N TRP A 15 1.98 2.14 3.78
CA TRP A 15 2.73 0.95 4.14
C TRP A 15 4.09 1.27 4.76
N PRO A 16 4.53 0.52 5.79
CA PRO A 16 5.83 0.75 6.41
C PRO A 16 6.95 0.26 5.49
N MET A 17 7.47 1.14 4.67
CA MET A 17 8.49 0.83 3.68
C MET A 17 9.86 0.65 4.34
N THR A 18 10.01 -0.43 5.10
CA THR A 18 11.28 -0.78 5.73
C THR A 18 12.30 -1.19 4.67
N GLY A 19 13.50 -0.67 4.76
CA GLY A 19 14.55 -0.87 3.76
C GLY A 19 14.56 0.20 2.68
N VAL A 20 13.52 1.01 2.60
CA VAL A 20 13.60 2.28 1.91
C VAL A 20 14.26 3.22 2.89
N ARG A 21 15.56 3.38 2.74
CA ARG A 21 16.28 4.31 3.59
C ARG A 21 15.86 5.72 3.23
N LEU A 22 15.32 6.42 4.19
CA LEU A 22 15.22 7.88 4.17
C LEU A 22 16.64 8.45 4.22
N ARG A 23 17.43 8.13 3.21
CA ARG A 23 18.73 8.77 3.09
C ARG A 23 18.50 10.15 2.54
N PRO A 24 19.06 11.17 3.21
CA PRO A 24 19.28 12.38 2.48
C PRO A 24 20.15 11.99 1.28
N TRP A 25 19.60 12.15 0.11
CA TRP A 25 20.35 11.98 -1.12
C TRP A 25 21.55 12.91 -1.06
N LYS A 26 22.72 12.35 -1.15
CA LYS A 26 23.90 13.18 -1.35
C LYS A 26 23.70 13.96 -2.63
N MET A 27 23.84 15.25 -2.52
CA MET A 27 23.73 16.15 -3.67
C MET A 27 24.61 15.64 -4.79
N GLY A 28 24.01 15.17 -5.87
CA GLY A 28 24.71 14.95 -7.10
C GLY A 28 25.22 16.30 -7.66
N ALA A 29 26.00 16.25 -8.71
CA ALA A 29 26.62 17.41 -9.32
C ALA A 29 25.68 18.57 -9.69
N GLY A 30 24.37 18.39 -9.57
CA GLY A 30 23.37 19.42 -9.83
C GLY A 30 22.74 20.06 -8.60
N GLY A 31 23.21 19.76 -7.42
CA GLY A 31 22.74 20.40 -6.19
C GLY A 31 21.32 20.09 -5.76
N ARG A 32 20.62 19.19 -6.42
CA ARG A 32 19.26 18.81 -6.06
C ARG A 32 19.28 17.71 -5.02
N ARG A 33 18.70 17.98 -3.87
CA ARG A 33 18.33 16.93 -2.95
C ARG A 33 17.13 16.20 -3.52
N PHE A 34 17.37 15.05 -4.08
CA PHE A 34 16.30 14.12 -4.34
C PHE A 34 16.14 13.23 -3.11
N ARG A 35 15.03 13.39 -2.44
CA ARG A 35 14.64 12.45 -1.39
C ARG A 35 13.68 11.46 -2.02
N GLY A 36 14.22 10.45 -2.64
CA GLY A 36 13.45 9.46 -3.41
C GLY A 36 12.43 8.69 -2.59
N THR A 37 12.38 8.94 -1.29
CA THR A 37 11.51 8.21 -0.37
C THR A 37 10.80 9.10 0.62
N GLU A 38 10.93 10.41 0.50
CA GLU A 38 10.07 11.30 1.26
C GLU A 38 8.68 11.26 0.66
N VAL A 39 7.83 10.50 1.32
CA VAL A 39 6.40 10.66 1.12
C VAL A 39 5.93 11.82 1.99
N PRO A 40 5.00 12.65 1.50
CA PRO A 40 4.49 13.79 2.27
C PRO A 40 3.67 13.37 3.49
N TYR A 41 3.50 12.10 3.73
CA TYR A 41 2.83 11.50 4.86
C TYR A 41 3.76 10.48 5.53
N GLY A 42 3.61 10.26 6.83
CA GLY A 42 4.36 9.23 7.55
C GLY A 42 3.89 7.83 7.22
N PHE A 43 4.72 6.84 7.53
CA PHE A 43 4.31 5.44 7.43
C PHE A 43 3.52 5.03 8.67
N MET A 44 2.58 4.12 8.49
CA MET A 44 1.87 3.47 9.59
C MET A 44 2.47 2.09 9.84
N SER A 45 2.45 1.63 11.09
CA SER A 45 2.80 0.24 11.37
C SER A 45 1.74 -0.70 10.78
N LEU A 46 2.12 -1.94 10.51
CA LEU A 46 1.17 -2.94 10.02
C LEU A 46 0.01 -3.15 10.99
N ASP A 47 0.28 -3.16 12.29
CA ASP A 47 -0.76 -3.31 13.29
C ASP A 47 -1.74 -2.13 13.27
N ALA A 48 -1.24 -0.91 13.08
CA ALA A 48 -2.09 0.26 12.95
C ALA A 48 -2.95 0.21 11.69
N ILE A 49 -2.39 -0.25 10.56
CA ILE A 49 -3.14 -0.42 9.31
C ILE A 49 -4.25 -1.48 9.50
N LYS A 50 -3.92 -2.63 10.09
CA LYS A 50 -4.90 -3.68 10.37
C LYS A 50 -6.01 -3.23 11.31
N ALA A 51 -5.70 -2.30 12.21
CA ALA A 51 -6.66 -1.77 13.18
C ALA A 51 -7.59 -0.70 12.62
N LEU A 52 -7.37 -0.22 11.40
CA LEU A 52 -8.28 0.73 10.77
C LEU A 52 -9.70 0.16 10.66
N PRO A 53 -10.73 0.94 10.99
CA PRO A 53 -12.10 0.43 11.04
C PRO A 53 -12.74 0.34 9.64
N VAL A 54 -12.07 -0.30 8.70
CA VAL A 54 -12.53 -0.40 7.30
C VAL A 54 -13.80 -1.23 7.20
N ALA A 55 -13.90 -2.30 7.97
CA ALA A 55 -15.08 -3.15 7.97
C ALA A 55 -16.36 -2.38 8.31
N SER A 56 -16.27 -1.35 9.14
CA SER A 56 -17.43 -0.54 9.51
C SER A 56 -17.95 0.34 8.38
N LEU A 57 -17.18 0.52 7.32
CA LEU A 57 -17.56 1.29 6.14
C LEU A 57 -18.23 0.44 5.06
N ALA A 58 -18.15 -0.88 5.19
CA ALA A 58 -18.67 -1.80 4.19
C ALA A 58 -20.19 -1.96 4.28
N ASP A 59 -20.87 -1.92 3.14
CA ASP A 59 -22.29 -2.20 3.07
C ASP A 59 -22.58 -3.65 3.46
N GLU A 60 -23.59 -3.86 4.28
CA GLU A 60 -23.98 -5.20 4.74
C GLU A 60 -24.44 -6.13 3.60
N GLY A 61 -24.93 -5.55 2.52
CA GLY A 61 -25.32 -6.30 1.33
C GLY A 61 -24.16 -6.74 0.46
N GLY A 62 -22.96 -6.33 0.78
CA GLY A 62 -21.73 -6.68 0.07
C GLY A 62 -20.88 -5.46 -0.26
N CYS A 63 -19.58 -5.65 -0.22
CA CYS A 63 -18.61 -4.61 -0.51
C CYS A 63 -17.40 -5.21 -1.22
N HIS A 64 -16.92 -4.53 -2.24
CA HIS A 64 -15.68 -4.88 -2.91
C HIS A 64 -14.55 -3.99 -2.37
N LEU A 65 -13.47 -4.61 -1.98
CA LEU A 65 -12.25 -3.92 -1.57
C LEU A 65 -11.22 -4.04 -2.69
N TYR A 66 -10.62 -2.92 -3.01
CA TYR A 66 -9.45 -2.83 -3.89
C TYR A 66 -8.31 -2.26 -3.05
N LEU A 67 -7.34 -3.11 -2.74
CA LEU A 67 -6.23 -2.76 -1.86
C LEU A 67 -4.92 -2.71 -2.66
N TRP A 68 -4.33 -1.52 -2.73
CA TRP A 68 -3.01 -1.36 -3.32
C TRP A 68 -1.94 -1.86 -2.35
N VAL A 69 -1.08 -2.75 -2.85
CA VAL A 69 -0.03 -3.38 -2.05
C VAL A 69 1.29 -3.29 -2.81
N PRO A 70 2.35 -2.75 -2.19
CA PRO A 70 3.68 -2.85 -2.77
C PRO A 70 4.08 -4.30 -3.00
N ALA A 71 4.81 -4.56 -4.07
CA ALA A 71 5.18 -5.93 -4.46
C ALA A 71 5.86 -6.71 -3.33
N LYS A 72 6.69 -6.03 -2.54
CA LYS A 72 7.35 -6.63 -1.38
C LYS A 72 6.34 -7.22 -0.39
N PHE A 73 5.35 -6.44 0.00
CA PHE A 73 4.34 -6.87 0.98
C PHE A 73 3.40 -7.93 0.39
N ASN A 74 3.19 -7.89 -0.92
CA ASN A 74 2.43 -8.94 -1.58
C ASN A 74 3.17 -10.29 -1.52
N ARG A 75 4.47 -10.31 -1.77
CA ARG A 75 5.28 -11.53 -1.67
C ARG A 75 5.30 -12.12 -0.27
N GLU A 76 5.27 -11.25 0.73
CA GLU A 76 5.26 -11.66 2.15
C GLU A 76 3.88 -12.10 2.63
N GLY A 77 2.84 -11.93 1.83
CA GLY A 77 1.46 -12.21 2.22
C GLY A 77 0.85 -11.15 3.12
N THR A 78 1.53 -10.04 3.33
CA THR A 78 1.09 -8.98 4.24
C THR A 78 -0.19 -8.29 3.76
N GLY A 79 -0.33 -8.09 2.45
CA GLY A 79 -1.55 -7.51 1.88
C GLY A 79 -2.78 -8.37 2.17
N VAL A 80 -2.65 -9.68 2.04
CA VAL A 80 -3.73 -10.62 2.36
C VAL A 80 -4.06 -10.56 3.85
N GLU A 81 -3.06 -10.47 4.72
CA GLU A 81 -3.28 -10.32 6.16
C GLU A 81 -4.09 -9.07 6.50
N VAL A 82 -3.76 -7.95 5.87
CA VAL A 82 -4.48 -6.69 6.08
C VAL A 82 -5.92 -6.80 5.60
N ALA A 83 -6.14 -7.29 4.39
CA ALA A 83 -7.49 -7.47 3.85
C ALA A 83 -8.33 -8.38 4.74
N THR A 84 -7.73 -9.48 5.23
CA THR A 84 -8.39 -10.40 6.15
C THR A 84 -8.71 -9.74 7.48
N ALA A 85 -7.80 -8.94 8.03
CA ALA A 85 -8.03 -8.19 9.26
C ALA A 85 -9.19 -7.20 9.14
N TRP A 86 -9.40 -6.67 7.94
CA TRP A 86 -10.53 -5.79 7.64
C TRP A 86 -11.84 -6.55 7.32
N GLY A 87 -11.80 -7.88 7.36
CA GLY A 87 -12.98 -8.71 7.14
C GLY A 87 -13.25 -9.08 5.69
N PHE A 88 -12.26 -8.92 4.81
CA PHE A 88 -12.39 -9.25 3.39
C PHE A 88 -11.64 -10.53 3.04
N GLU A 89 -12.17 -11.23 2.06
CA GLU A 89 -11.51 -12.37 1.44
C GLU A 89 -10.86 -11.94 0.13
N VAL A 90 -9.59 -12.25 -0.03
CA VAL A 90 -8.86 -11.95 -1.27
C VAL A 90 -9.20 -13.03 -2.30
N VAL A 91 -9.76 -12.63 -3.43
CA VAL A 91 -10.19 -13.54 -4.48
C VAL A 91 -9.41 -13.40 -5.78
N SER A 92 -8.70 -12.30 -5.97
CA SER A 92 -7.95 -12.03 -7.19
C SER A 92 -6.91 -10.95 -6.97
N GLU A 93 -5.99 -10.82 -7.92
CA GLU A 93 -5.02 -9.74 -7.92
C GLU A 93 -4.87 -9.17 -9.33
N PHE A 94 -4.57 -7.87 -9.38
CA PHE A 94 -4.22 -7.19 -10.61
C PHE A 94 -2.82 -6.63 -10.51
N VAL A 95 -2.07 -6.71 -11.58
CA VAL A 95 -0.72 -6.17 -11.66
C VAL A 95 -0.76 -4.86 -12.43
N TRP A 96 -0.27 -3.79 -11.82
CA TRP A 96 -0.03 -2.54 -12.51
C TRP A 96 1.44 -2.47 -12.92
N ASP A 97 1.70 -2.58 -14.20
CA ASP A 97 3.03 -2.43 -14.76
C ASP A 97 3.33 -0.93 -14.90
N LYS A 98 4.27 -0.45 -14.11
CA LYS A 98 4.67 0.96 -14.14
C LYS A 98 5.53 1.33 -15.34
N ILE A 99 5.97 0.32 -16.11
CA ILE A 99 6.86 0.46 -17.27
C ILE A 99 8.30 0.84 -16.86
N ASN A 100 8.46 1.62 -15.81
CA ASN A 100 9.75 2.02 -15.28
C ASN A 100 10.11 1.21 -14.04
N TYR A 101 11.41 0.88 -13.91
CA TYR A 101 11.90 0.21 -12.71
C TYR A 101 11.79 1.14 -11.52
N GLY A 102 11.27 0.62 -10.42
CA GLY A 102 11.30 1.30 -9.14
C GLY A 102 12.72 1.34 -8.57
N LEU A 103 12.91 2.21 -7.58
CA LEU A 103 14.13 2.21 -6.78
C LEU A 103 14.05 1.07 -5.77
N GLY A 104 15.16 0.38 -5.56
CA GLY A 104 15.18 -0.71 -4.60
C GLY A 104 16.26 -1.73 -4.89
N ARG A 105 16.18 -2.85 -4.18
CA ARG A 105 17.10 -3.96 -4.37
C ARG A 105 16.81 -4.70 -5.67
N PHE A 106 17.85 -5.27 -6.23
CA PHE A 106 17.73 -6.08 -7.44
C PHE A 106 17.01 -7.43 -7.16
N PRO A 107 16.11 -7.90 -8.03
CA PRO A 107 15.57 -7.16 -9.17
C PRO A 107 14.64 -6.03 -8.72
N ARG A 108 14.76 -4.88 -9.37
CA ARG A 108 13.93 -3.73 -9.04
C ARG A 108 12.48 -3.98 -9.48
N PRO A 109 11.51 -3.77 -8.60
CA PRO A 109 10.11 -3.95 -8.98
C PRO A 109 9.66 -2.83 -9.91
N GLN A 110 8.96 -3.19 -10.96
CA GLN A 110 8.32 -2.24 -11.86
C GLN A 110 6.80 -2.36 -11.83
N HIS A 111 6.27 -3.05 -10.84
CA HIS A 111 4.83 -3.26 -10.72
C HIS A 111 4.35 -3.05 -9.30
N GLU A 112 3.06 -2.77 -9.16
CA GLU A 112 2.32 -2.80 -7.91
C GLU A 112 1.14 -3.73 -8.04
N ILE A 113 0.69 -4.25 -6.92
CA ILE A 113 -0.39 -5.22 -6.87
C ILE A 113 -1.65 -4.56 -6.32
N LEU A 114 -2.77 -4.84 -6.97
CA LEU A 114 -4.09 -4.49 -6.48
C LEU A 114 -4.81 -5.80 -6.10
N LEU A 115 -5.07 -5.96 -4.84
CA LEU A 115 -5.82 -7.11 -4.30
C LEU A 115 -7.31 -6.83 -4.26
#